data_bf4aeee10be5298d7d12a744f7eb29e2
#
_entry.id   bf4aeee10be5298d7d12a744f7eb29e2
#
_cell.length_a   1.000
_cell.length_b   1.000
_cell.length_c   1.000
_cell.angle_alpha   90.00
_cell.angle_beta   90.00
_cell.angle_gamma   90.00
#
_symmetry.space_group_name_H-M   'P 1'
#
loop_
_entity.id
_entity.type
_entity.pdbx_description
1 polymer ?
#
loop_
_entity_poly.entity_id
_entity_poly.type
_entity_poly.pdbx_seq_one_letter_code
_entity_poly.pdbx_strand_id
1 'polypeptide(L)'
;MDLLVLVAPLLMAQAPDLQVGRHVETVHQALISQGWQVSDAARRAEPLSARQRAIKAWVPSLITCSGTGAGLCAYGYSRQGDNLRLVSQGDGELVRWQLGDDWYGAGVASR
;
A
#
# COMPACT_ATOMS: atom_id res chain seq x y z
N MET A 1 14.41 -7.16 31.48
CA MET A 1 13.23 -6.83 31.26
C MET A 1 13.08 -5.62 30.49
N ASP A 2 13.56 -4.56 30.89
CA ASP A 2 13.39 -3.34 30.20
C ASP A 2 13.99 -3.33 28.84
N LEU A 3 15.01 -4.13 28.65
CA LEU A 3 15.65 -4.18 27.35
C LEU A 3 14.72 -4.65 26.28
N LEU A 4 13.86 -5.58 26.62
CA LEU A 4 12.95 -6.08 25.62
C LEU A 4 11.99 -5.01 25.16
N VAL A 5 11.60 -4.18 26.07
CA VAL A 5 10.69 -3.10 25.73
C VAL A 5 11.33 -2.13 24.77
N LEU A 6 12.61 -1.87 24.98
CA LEU A 6 13.31 -0.93 24.12
C LEU A 6 13.51 -1.48 22.73
N VAL A 7 13.71 -2.77 22.62
CA VAL A 7 13.96 -3.36 21.32
C VAL A 7 12.71 -3.36 20.44
N ALA A 8 11.58 -3.63 21.05
CA ALA A 8 10.36 -3.72 20.28
C ALA A 8 10.07 -2.47 19.44
N PRO A 9 10.17 -1.27 19.99
CA PRO A 9 9.92 -0.09 19.17
C PRO A 9 10.84 0.03 17.98
N LEU A 10 12.07 -0.39 18.14
CA LEU A 10 13.00 -0.32 17.03
C LEU A 10 12.59 -1.26 15.92
N LEU A 11 12.13 -2.43 16.28
CA LEU A 11 11.70 -3.36 15.26
C LEU A 11 10.48 -2.83 14.52
N MET A 12 9.61 -2.17 15.24
CA MET A 12 8.41 -1.64 14.60
C MET A 12 8.72 -0.52 13.63
N ALA A 13 9.88 0.09 13.77
CA ALA A 13 10.25 1.16 12.86
C ALA A 13 10.80 0.66 11.56
N GLN A 14 11.00 -0.63 11.43
CA GLN A 14 11.54 -1.19 10.21
C GLN A 14 10.52 -1.12 9.08
N ALA A 15 11.00 -1.19 7.86
CA ALA A 15 10.13 -1.26 6.73
C ALA A 15 9.26 -2.52 6.81
N PRO A 16 8.05 -2.46 6.29
CA PRO A 16 7.20 -3.65 6.33
C PRO A 16 7.79 -4.76 5.49
N ASP A 17 7.48 -5.98 5.90
CA ASP A 17 7.90 -7.15 5.17
C ASP A 17 6.86 -7.45 4.11
N LEU A 18 7.06 -6.92 2.92
CA LEU A 18 6.11 -7.08 1.84
C LEU A 18 6.65 -8.05 0.81
N GLN A 19 5.84 -9.01 0.45
CA GLN A 19 6.24 -10.03 -0.49
C GLN A 19 5.46 -9.90 -1.77
N VAL A 20 6.18 -9.72 -2.86
CA VAL A 20 5.60 -9.71 -4.18
C VAL A 20 4.93 -11.06 -4.40
N GLY A 21 3.77 -11.03 -5.03
CA GLY A 21 3.00 -12.23 -5.28
C GLY A 21 1.85 -12.41 -4.32
N ARG A 22 1.87 -11.77 -3.15
CA ARG A 22 0.76 -11.89 -2.23
C ARG A 22 -0.41 -11.06 -2.69
N HIS A 23 -1.60 -11.49 -2.30
CA HIS A 23 -2.80 -10.72 -2.63
C HIS A 23 -2.86 -9.46 -1.79
N VAL A 24 -3.22 -8.34 -2.42
CA VAL A 24 -3.22 -7.06 -1.72
C VAL A 24 -4.18 -7.01 -0.54
N GLU A 25 -5.23 -7.80 -0.55
CA GLU A 25 -6.12 -7.81 0.59
C GLU A 25 -5.42 -8.36 1.83
N THR A 26 -4.65 -9.41 1.66
CA THR A 26 -3.86 -9.96 2.76
C THR A 26 -2.80 -8.98 3.21
N VAL A 27 -2.15 -8.33 2.25
CA VAL A 27 -1.13 -7.33 2.55
C VAL A 27 -1.77 -6.17 3.31
N HIS A 28 -2.96 -5.74 2.88
CA HIS A 28 -3.66 -4.65 3.55
C HIS A 28 -3.91 -4.97 5.02
N GLN A 29 -4.42 -6.15 5.29
CA GLN A 29 -4.71 -6.53 6.67
C GLN A 29 -3.45 -6.54 7.52
N ALA A 30 -2.35 -7.04 6.95
CA ALA A 30 -1.09 -7.06 7.69
C ALA A 30 -0.60 -5.64 7.97
N LEU A 31 -0.72 -4.75 7.00
CA LEU A 31 -0.26 -3.38 7.18
C LEU A 31 -1.08 -2.66 8.26
N ILE A 32 -2.40 -2.83 8.21
CA ILE A 32 -3.25 -2.20 9.21
C ILE A 32 -2.88 -2.71 10.61
N SER A 33 -2.62 -4.00 10.74
CA SER A 33 -2.26 -4.54 12.04
C SER A 33 -0.91 -4.05 12.53
N GLN A 34 -0.07 -3.55 11.61
CA GLN A 34 1.22 -3.00 11.97
C GLN A 34 1.19 -1.50 12.18
N GLY A 35 0.01 -0.91 12.20
CA GLY A 35 -0.13 0.51 12.47
C GLY A 35 -0.14 1.41 11.26
N TRP A 36 -0.08 0.85 10.07
CA TRP A 36 -0.23 1.66 8.87
C TRP A 36 -1.68 2.06 8.70
N GLN A 37 -1.91 3.23 8.16
CA GLN A 37 -3.25 3.74 7.93
C GLN A 37 -3.43 4.01 6.45
N VAL A 38 -4.67 4.02 6.02
CA VAL A 38 -5.00 4.42 4.66
C VAL A 38 -4.54 5.86 4.48
N SER A 39 -3.84 6.13 3.39
CA SER A 39 -3.28 7.47 3.18
C SER A 39 -4.37 8.48 2.84
N ASP A 40 -4.04 9.76 2.98
CA ASP A 40 -4.98 10.82 2.60
C ASP A 40 -5.32 10.74 1.13
N ALA A 41 -4.34 10.44 0.28
CA ALA A 41 -4.59 10.33 -1.14
C ALA A 41 -5.63 9.24 -1.41
N ALA A 42 -5.52 8.13 -0.73
CA ALA A 42 -6.48 7.05 -0.91
C ALA A 42 -7.85 7.43 -0.37
N ARG A 43 -7.88 8.09 0.78
CA ARG A 43 -9.17 8.49 1.35
C ARG A 43 -9.93 9.46 0.47
N ARG A 44 -9.22 10.31 -0.23
CA ARG A 44 -9.85 11.30 -1.09
C ARG A 44 -10.11 10.80 -2.50
N ALA A 45 -9.58 9.65 -2.85
CA ALA A 45 -9.71 9.15 -4.21
C ALA A 45 -11.12 8.65 -4.45
N GLU A 46 -11.67 9.03 -5.60
CA GLU A 46 -13.00 8.61 -5.98
C GLU A 46 -12.89 7.45 -6.96
N PRO A 47 -13.58 6.35 -6.69
CA PRO A 47 -13.53 5.25 -7.65
C PRO A 47 -14.12 5.66 -8.99
N LEU A 48 -13.44 5.33 -10.06
CA LEU A 48 -13.84 5.76 -11.40
C LEU A 48 -14.62 4.69 -12.16
N SER A 49 -14.74 3.49 -11.60
CA SER A 49 -15.44 2.43 -12.30
C SER A 49 -16.04 1.46 -11.28
N ALA A 50 -16.91 0.60 -11.78
CA ALA A 50 -17.48 -0.44 -10.90
C ALA A 50 -16.40 -1.35 -10.36
N ARG A 51 -15.37 -1.64 -11.17
CA ARG A 51 -14.27 -2.47 -10.71
C ARG A 51 -13.53 -1.78 -9.57
N GLN A 52 -13.26 -0.50 -9.71
CA GLN A 52 -12.56 0.22 -8.64
C GLN A 52 -13.40 0.30 -7.38
N ARG A 53 -14.71 0.47 -7.51
CA ARG A 53 -15.56 0.49 -6.34
C ARG A 53 -15.51 -0.85 -5.61
N ALA A 54 -15.52 -1.93 -6.36
CA ALA A 54 -15.47 -3.26 -5.76
C ALA A 54 -14.15 -3.48 -5.03
N ILE A 55 -13.04 -3.09 -5.65
CA ILE A 55 -11.74 -3.26 -5.02
C ILE A 55 -11.67 -2.43 -3.75
N LYS A 56 -12.13 -1.18 -3.82
CA LYS A 56 -12.03 -0.29 -2.68
C LYS A 56 -12.84 -0.77 -1.49
N ALA A 57 -13.88 -1.51 -1.74
CA ALA A 57 -14.69 -2.07 -0.66
C ALA A 57 -13.89 -3.07 0.17
N TRP A 58 -12.95 -3.77 -0.46
CA TRP A 58 -12.12 -4.74 0.23
C TRP A 58 -10.78 -4.16 0.65
N VAL A 59 -10.25 -3.23 -0.13
CA VAL A 59 -8.96 -2.63 0.14
C VAL A 59 -9.11 -1.12 0.07
N PRO A 60 -9.52 -0.49 1.16
CA PRO A 60 -9.84 0.95 1.16
C PRO A 60 -8.67 1.85 0.80
N SER A 61 -7.46 1.33 0.80
CA SER A 61 -6.30 2.11 0.44
C SER A 61 -6.14 2.33 -1.05
N LEU A 62 -7.07 1.83 -1.86
CA LEU A 62 -6.98 2.00 -3.30
C LEU A 62 -6.99 3.47 -3.67
N ILE A 63 -6.05 3.87 -4.52
CA ILE A 63 -6.00 5.22 -5.06
C ILE A 63 -6.60 5.23 -6.46
N THR A 64 -6.10 4.40 -7.34
CA THR A 64 -6.59 4.36 -8.71
C THR A 64 -6.11 3.09 -9.38
N CYS A 65 -6.71 2.77 -10.52
CA CYS A 65 -6.28 1.67 -11.35
C CYS A 65 -6.07 2.15 -12.76
N SER A 66 -5.15 1.48 -13.44
CA SER A 66 -4.95 1.72 -14.86
C SER A 66 -6.17 1.20 -15.60
N GLY A 67 -6.53 1.87 -16.64
CA GLY A 67 -7.71 1.46 -17.44
C GLY A 67 -7.41 0.39 -18.45
N THR A 68 -6.17 -0.02 -18.58
CA THR A 68 -5.81 -0.95 -19.64
C THR A 68 -4.75 -1.90 -19.16
N GLY A 69 -4.41 -2.83 -20.00
CA GLY A 69 -3.26 -3.67 -19.82
C GLY A 69 -3.41 -4.65 -18.70
N ALA A 70 -2.41 -4.73 -17.87
CA ALA A 70 -2.37 -5.73 -16.80
C ALA A 70 -3.28 -5.41 -15.64
N GLY A 71 -4.06 -4.35 -15.72
CA GLY A 71 -4.96 -4.01 -14.64
C GLY A 71 -4.22 -3.57 -13.39
N LEU A 72 -3.25 -2.70 -13.55
CA LEU A 72 -2.46 -2.23 -12.43
C LEU A 72 -3.29 -1.31 -11.54
N CYS A 73 -3.16 -1.49 -10.25
CA CYS A 73 -3.83 -0.64 -9.28
C CYS A 73 -2.82 -0.16 -8.25
N ALA A 74 -3.00 1.08 -7.79
CA ALA A 74 -2.09 1.68 -6.82
C ALA A 74 -2.83 1.94 -5.52
N TYR A 75 -2.12 1.70 -4.41
CA TYR A 75 -2.67 1.82 -3.06
C TYR A 75 -1.74 2.68 -2.22
N GLY A 76 -2.30 3.38 -1.25
CA GLY A 76 -1.50 4.27 -0.42
C GLY A 76 -1.73 4.10 1.06
N TYR A 77 -0.64 4.12 1.81
CA TYR A 77 -0.66 4.01 3.26
C TYR A 77 0.26 5.05 3.87
N SER A 78 0.00 5.38 5.10
CA SER A 78 0.89 6.28 5.83
C SER A 78 1.02 5.82 7.27
N ARG A 79 2.17 6.13 7.87
CA ARG A 79 2.41 5.82 9.27
C ARG A 79 3.50 6.76 9.78
N GLN A 80 3.14 7.61 10.71
CA GLN A 80 4.11 8.48 11.39
C GLN A 80 4.97 9.27 10.41
N GLY A 81 4.34 9.82 9.40
CA GLY A 81 5.06 10.63 8.44
C GLY A 81 5.65 9.87 7.27
N ASP A 82 5.65 8.56 7.33
CA ASP A 82 6.14 7.77 6.20
C ASP A 82 4.98 7.41 5.29
N ASN A 83 5.25 7.36 4.01
CA ASN A 83 4.28 6.95 3.03
C ASN A 83 4.71 5.66 2.37
N LEU A 84 3.74 4.81 2.07
CA LEU A 84 3.98 3.55 1.42
C LEU A 84 3.03 3.42 0.24
N ARG A 85 3.56 3.03 -0.90
CA ARG A 85 2.74 2.79 -2.08
C ARG A 85 2.87 1.34 -2.49
N LEU A 86 1.74 0.74 -2.83
CA LEU A 86 1.73 -0.61 -3.38
C LEU A 86 1.17 -0.57 -4.78
N VAL A 87 1.57 -1.52 -5.60
CA VAL A 87 1.00 -1.70 -6.93
C VAL A 87 0.62 -3.17 -7.06
N SER A 88 -0.60 -3.42 -7.51
CA SER A 88 -1.05 -4.77 -7.81
C SER A 88 -1.38 -4.90 -9.28
N GLN A 89 -1.49 -6.13 -9.75
CA GLN A 89 -1.93 -6.40 -11.11
C GLN A 89 -3.02 -7.46 -11.09
N GLY A 90 -3.78 -7.54 -12.16
CA GLY A 90 -4.79 -8.57 -12.34
C GLY A 90 -5.76 -8.57 -11.19
N ASP A 91 -5.93 -9.72 -10.55
CA ASP A 91 -6.89 -9.89 -9.49
C ASP A 91 -6.43 -9.36 -8.15
N GLY A 92 -5.28 -8.77 -8.07
CA GLY A 92 -4.82 -8.21 -6.81
C GLY A 92 -3.47 -8.70 -6.37
N GLU A 93 -2.69 -9.23 -7.29
CA GLU A 93 -1.36 -9.72 -6.95
C GLU A 93 -0.41 -8.54 -6.76
N LEU A 94 0.24 -8.47 -5.60
CA LEU A 94 1.21 -7.41 -5.34
C LEU A 94 2.42 -7.60 -6.25
N VAL A 95 2.75 -6.58 -7.02
CA VAL A 95 3.90 -6.66 -7.92
C VAL A 95 5.01 -5.68 -7.57
N ARG A 96 4.70 -4.65 -6.79
CA ARG A 96 5.71 -3.67 -6.44
C ARG A 96 5.27 -2.85 -5.24
N TRP A 97 6.23 -2.38 -4.48
CA TRP A 97 5.93 -1.45 -3.41
C TRP A 97 7.11 -0.51 -3.23
N GLN A 98 6.87 0.62 -2.60
CA GLN A 98 7.90 1.61 -2.39
C GLN A 98 7.57 2.50 -1.21
N LEU A 99 8.54 2.77 -0.38
CA LEU A 99 8.41 3.75 0.69
C LEU A 99 8.74 5.11 0.12
N GLY A 100 8.00 6.11 0.53
CA GLY A 100 8.22 7.49 0.11
C GLY A 100 7.17 7.95 -0.86
N ASP A 101 7.17 9.24 -1.14
CA ASP A 101 6.19 9.85 -1.99
C ASP A 101 6.62 10.03 -3.40
N ASP A 102 7.88 9.96 -3.65
CA ASP A 102 8.36 10.32 -4.93
C ASP A 102 8.07 9.36 -6.00
N TRP A 103 7.52 8.23 -5.66
CA TRP A 103 7.33 7.20 -6.65
C TRP A 103 6.45 7.64 -7.80
N TYR A 104 5.60 8.62 -7.54
CA TYR A 104 4.84 9.08 -8.62
C TYR A 104 5.66 9.83 -9.57
N GLY A 105 6.38 10.70 -9.05
CA GLY A 105 7.17 11.45 -9.83
C GLY A 105 8.09 10.61 -10.51
N ALA A 106 8.48 9.70 -9.88
CA ALA A 106 9.38 8.99 -10.47
C ALA A 106 8.84 8.12 -11.33
N GLY A 107 7.84 7.95 -11.01
CA GLY A 107 7.35 7.18 -11.72
C GLY A 107 8.33 6.62 -12.06
N VAL A 108 8.49 7.08 -11.67
CA VAL A 108 9.15 7.18 -11.64
C VAL A 108 9.84 6.53 -11.98
N ALA A 109 9.73 6.52 -12.09
CA ALA A 109 10.16 6.10 -12.38
C ALA A 109 10.85 5.48 -12.85
N SER A 110 10.86 5.45 -13.17
CA SER A 110 11.61 5.04 -13.74
C SER A 110 12.41 4.21 -13.21
N ARG A 111 12.35 3.99 -12.57
CA ARG A 111 13.11 3.21 -12.06
C ARG A 111 12.76 1.99 -12.01
#